data_1106488973be78e62526dba6ababb700
#
_entry.id   1106488973be78e62526dba6ababb700
#
_cell.length_a   1.000
_cell.length_b   1.000
_cell.length_c   1.000
_cell.angle_alpha   90.00
_cell.angle_beta   90.00
_cell.angle_gamma   90.00
#
_symmetry.space_group_name_H-M   'P 1'
#
loop_
_entity.id
_entity.type
_entity.pdbx_description
1 polymer ?
#
loop_
_entity_poly.entity_id
_entity_poly.type
_entity_poly.pdbx_seq_one_letter_code
_entity_poly.pdbx_strand_id
1 'polypeptide(L)'
;MLFRSESFREVYSALLGRCRNKKAVIVDTRHNGGGWLHDDLATLLSGKEYQRFEPRGQYIGSDPYNKWTKPSCVLMCEDNYSNAHGFPWVYKTLGIGKLIGAPVPGTMTAVWWETQIDPTLVFGIPQVGVKDMQGNYLENQQLQPDVEVYNTPEAQLSGEDTQLKRAVEVMLQTVK
;
A
#
# COMPACT_ATOMS: atom_id res chain seq x y z
N MET A 1 0.58 -6.81 9.58
CA MET A 1 0.36 -5.38 9.90
C MET A 1 1.46 -4.56 9.21
N LEU A 2 1.19 -4.01 8.02
CA LEU A 2 2.20 -3.43 7.10
C LEU A 2 2.81 -2.10 7.55
N PHE A 3 2.17 -1.37 8.46
CA PHE A 3 2.56 0.01 8.80
C PHE A 3 3.26 0.15 10.15
N ARG A 4 4.09 -0.84 10.52
CA ARG A 4 5.00 -0.80 11.66
C ARG A 4 6.43 -1.10 11.21
N SER A 5 7.44 -0.60 11.91
CA SER A 5 8.86 -0.69 11.54
C SER A 5 9.34 -2.13 11.28
N GLU A 6 8.87 -3.10 12.07
CA GLU A 6 9.20 -4.52 11.88
C GLU A 6 8.62 -5.07 10.58
N SER A 7 7.34 -4.78 10.31
CA SER A 7 6.66 -5.20 9.08
C SER A 7 7.31 -4.59 7.84
N PHE A 8 7.71 -3.32 7.89
CA PHE A 8 8.44 -2.68 6.80
C PHE A 8 9.77 -3.38 6.55
N ARG A 9 10.51 -3.72 7.60
CA ARG A 9 11.78 -4.45 7.47
C ARG A 9 11.62 -5.80 6.81
N GLU A 10 10.55 -6.53 7.13
CA GLU A 10 10.20 -7.79 6.46
C GLU A 10 9.88 -7.59 4.99
N VAL A 11 9.02 -6.61 4.66
CA VAL A 11 8.64 -6.30 3.28
C VAL A 11 9.88 -5.88 2.46
N TYR A 12 10.70 -4.99 3.00
CA TYR A 12 11.94 -4.53 2.37
C TYR A 12 12.87 -5.72 2.08
N SER A 13 13.14 -6.55 3.09
CA SER A 13 14.01 -7.72 2.95
C SER A 13 13.45 -8.75 1.98
N ALA A 14 12.15 -8.96 1.97
CA ALA A 14 11.50 -9.88 1.05
C ALA A 14 11.56 -9.40 -0.40
N LEU A 15 11.19 -8.13 -0.65
CA LEU A 15 11.16 -7.56 -2.00
C LEU A 15 12.55 -7.49 -2.63
N LEU A 16 13.55 -6.99 -1.90
CA LEU A 16 14.90 -6.81 -2.40
C LEU A 16 15.77 -8.07 -2.27
N GLY A 17 15.30 -9.07 -1.52
CA GLY A 17 15.94 -10.39 -1.36
C GLY A 17 15.22 -11.48 -2.16
N ARG A 18 14.52 -12.37 -1.46
CA ARG A 18 13.91 -13.60 -2.03
C ARG A 18 12.93 -13.35 -3.19
N CYS A 19 12.29 -12.18 -3.22
CA CYS A 19 11.33 -11.81 -4.27
C CYS A 19 11.94 -10.98 -5.40
N ARG A 20 13.23 -10.65 -5.33
CA ARG A 20 13.87 -9.75 -6.31
C ARG A 20 13.71 -10.21 -7.75
N ASN A 21 13.70 -11.51 -8.00
CA ASN A 21 13.56 -12.08 -9.33
C ASN A 21 12.10 -12.25 -9.80
N LYS A 22 11.13 -11.88 -8.95
CA LYS A 22 9.71 -11.88 -9.36
C LYS A 22 9.45 -10.77 -10.36
N LYS A 23 8.47 -10.97 -11.24
CA LYS A 23 8.12 -10.00 -12.29
C LYS A 23 7.26 -8.84 -11.79
N ALA A 24 6.48 -9.09 -10.73
CA ALA A 24 5.57 -8.12 -10.14
C ALA A 24 5.30 -8.44 -8.67
N VAL A 25 4.66 -7.50 -7.96
CA VAL A 25 4.21 -7.68 -6.57
C VAL A 25 2.80 -7.14 -6.39
N ILE A 26 2.00 -7.85 -5.58
CA ILE A 26 0.71 -7.38 -5.07
C ILE A 26 0.93 -7.03 -3.60
N VAL A 27 0.65 -5.79 -3.23
CA VAL A 27 0.74 -5.29 -1.85
C VAL A 27 -0.65 -5.33 -1.24
N ASP A 28 -0.89 -6.29 -0.38
CA ASP A 28 -2.18 -6.46 0.30
C ASP A 28 -2.22 -5.61 1.57
N THR A 29 -3.04 -4.56 1.55
CA THR A 29 -3.25 -3.64 2.68
C THR A 29 -4.61 -3.81 3.33
N ARG A 30 -5.40 -4.78 2.91
CA ARG A 30 -6.75 -5.00 3.41
C ARG A 30 -6.76 -5.25 4.92
N HIS A 31 -7.81 -4.79 5.58
CA HIS A 31 -8.04 -4.94 7.03
C HIS A 31 -6.89 -4.39 7.89
N ASN A 32 -6.23 -3.35 7.41
CA ASN A 32 -5.10 -2.74 8.11
C ASN A 32 -5.53 -1.48 8.86
N GLY A 33 -5.26 -1.45 10.17
CA GLY A 33 -5.60 -0.33 11.06
C GLY A 33 -4.63 0.88 11.00
N GLY A 34 -3.69 0.88 10.05
CA GLY A 34 -2.76 2.00 9.88
C GLY A 34 -1.46 1.88 10.68
N GLY A 35 -0.79 2.99 10.83
CA GLY A 35 0.55 3.14 11.42
C GLY A 35 1.23 4.40 10.91
N TRP A 36 2.51 4.33 10.47
CA TRP A 36 3.26 5.50 10.02
C TRP A 36 4.27 5.24 8.88
N LEU A 37 4.05 4.26 8.02
CA LEU A 37 5.04 3.83 7.01
C LEU A 37 4.62 4.03 5.56
N HIS A 38 3.66 4.91 5.29
CA HIS A 38 3.16 5.15 3.94
C HIS A 38 4.24 5.69 3.00
N ASP A 39 5.08 6.61 3.50
CA ASP A 39 6.16 7.22 2.73
C ASP A 39 7.28 6.22 2.42
N ASP A 40 7.70 5.45 3.41
CA ASP A 40 8.73 4.41 3.24
C ASP A 40 8.31 3.37 2.19
N LEU A 41 7.06 2.90 2.25
CA LEU A 41 6.52 1.94 1.29
C LEU A 41 6.38 2.55 -0.11
N ALA A 42 5.87 3.77 -0.22
CA ALA A 42 5.77 4.46 -1.49
C ALA A 42 7.16 4.69 -2.11
N THR A 43 8.12 5.11 -1.31
CA THR A 43 9.51 5.29 -1.72
C THR A 43 10.15 3.98 -2.20
N LEU A 44 9.92 2.87 -1.48
CA LEU A 44 10.41 1.55 -1.88
C LEU A 44 9.83 1.09 -3.22
N LEU A 45 8.53 1.34 -3.46
CA LEU A 45 7.80 0.85 -4.63
C LEU A 45 7.89 1.78 -5.85
N SER A 46 8.39 3.01 -5.69
CA SER A 46 8.49 4.03 -6.75
C SER A 46 9.79 3.98 -7.55
N GLY A 47 10.52 2.88 -7.51
CA GLY A 47 11.79 2.74 -8.23
C GLY A 47 11.62 2.81 -9.75
N LYS A 48 12.52 3.53 -10.42
CA LYS A 48 12.63 3.54 -11.88
C LYS A 48 14.07 3.23 -12.24
N GLU A 49 14.27 2.23 -13.13
CA GLU A 49 15.62 1.95 -13.64
C GLU A 49 16.18 3.18 -14.35
N TYR A 50 17.44 3.52 -14.04
CA TYR A 50 18.14 4.61 -14.70
C TYR A 50 19.53 4.19 -15.24
N GLN A 51 20.02 3.01 -14.86
CA GLN A 51 21.25 2.42 -15.43
C GLN A 51 21.29 0.91 -15.27
N ARG A 52 22.09 0.26 -16.12
CA ARG A 52 22.30 -1.20 -16.14
C ARG A 52 23.78 -1.52 -16.11
N PHE A 53 24.09 -2.67 -15.56
CA PHE A 53 25.46 -3.21 -15.50
C PHE A 53 25.55 -4.41 -16.45
N GLU A 54 26.32 -4.24 -17.52
CA GLU A 54 26.43 -5.24 -18.60
C GLU A 54 27.89 -5.48 -19.00
N PRO A 55 28.73 -6.06 -18.10
CA PRO A 55 30.09 -6.40 -18.45
C PRO A 55 30.11 -7.41 -19.63
N ARG A 56 30.83 -7.02 -20.70
CA ARG A 56 30.94 -7.85 -21.94
C ARG A 56 29.58 -8.25 -22.54
N GLY A 57 28.58 -7.39 -22.43
CA GLY A 57 27.25 -7.67 -22.97
C GLY A 57 26.37 -8.61 -22.11
N GLN A 58 26.83 -8.99 -20.93
CA GLN A 58 26.06 -9.85 -20.02
C GLN A 58 25.41 -8.99 -18.93
N TYR A 59 24.09 -8.95 -18.91
CA TYR A 59 23.34 -8.24 -17.86
C TYR A 59 23.57 -8.88 -16.49
N ILE A 60 24.01 -8.08 -15.51
CA ILE A 60 24.25 -8.50 -14.12
C ILE A 60 23.43 -7.74 -13.09
N GLY A 61 22.75 -6.67 -13.48
CA GLY A 61 21.90 -5.88 -12.58
C GLY A 61 21.62 -4.48 -13.08
N SER A 62 20.84 -3.76 -12.31
CA SER A 62 20.44 -2.37 -12.58
C SER A 62 20.31 -1.57 -11.29
N ASP A 63 20.36 -0.25 -11.41
CA ASP A 63 20.02 0.67 -10.35
C ASP A 63 18.64 1.34 -10.58
N PRO A 64 17.93 1.69 -9.49
CA PRO A 64 18.32 1.65 -8.07
C PRO A 64 18.23 0.24 -7.47
N TYR A 65 19.30 -0.20 -6.82
CA TYR A 65 19.31 -1.54 -6.21
C TYR A 65 18.41 -1.65 -4.97
N ASN A 66 18.20 -0.55 -4.27
CA ASN A 66 17.45 -0.46 -3.00
C ASN A 66 15.97 -0.08 -3.16
N LYS A 67 15.42 -0.19 -4.37
CA LYS A 67 14.00 0.06 -4.68
C LYS A 67 13.42 -1.05 -5.55
N TRP A 68 12.13 -1.21 -5.48
CA TRP A 68 11.39 -2.05 -6.40
C TRP A 68 11.10 -1.29 -7.70
N THR A 69 11.61 -1.79 -8.82
CA THR A 69 11.53 -1.11 -10.13
C THR A 69 10.53 -1.76 -11.09
N LYS A 70 9.89 -2.85 -10.67
CA LYS A 70 8.96 -3.62 -11.49
C LYS A 70 7.51 -3.29 -11.15
N PRO A 71 6.53 -3.71 -11.97
CA PRO A 71 5.13 -3.46 -11.70
C PRO A 71 4.67 -3.90 -10.32
N SER A 72 3.77 -3.12 -9.74
CA SER A 72 3.07 -3.44 -8.50
C SER A 72 1.62 -2.97 -8.56
N CYS A 73 0.78 -3.51 -7.70
CA CYS A 73 -0.56 -3.00 -7.41
C CYS A 73 -0.85 -3.11 -5.92
N VAL A 74 -1.84 -2.38 -5.45
CA VAL A 74 -2.29 -2.41 -4.06
C VAL A 74 -3.69 -2.99 -4.00
N LEU A 75 -3.88 -3.99 -3.12
CA LEU A 75 -5.20 -4.43 -2.67
C LEU A 75 -5.64 -3.61 -1.46
N MET A 76 -6.86 -3.07 -1.52
CA MET A 76 -7.46 -2.28 -0.46
C MET A 76 -8.93 -2.65 -0.23
N CYS A 77 -9.45 -2.35 0.94
CA CYS A 77 -10.84 -2.60 1.30
C CYS A 77 -11.40 -1.49 2.20
N GLU A 78 -12.68 -1.56 2.45
CA GLU A 78 -13.45 -0.62 3.27
C GLU A 78 -12.99 -0.53 4.73
N ASP A 79 -12.27 -1.53 5.23
CA ASP A 79 -11.71 -1.56 6.59
C ASP A 79 -10.33 -0.90 6.71
N ASN A 80 -9.75 -0.43 5.60
CA ASN A 80 -8.48 0.29 5.66
C ASN A 80 -8.65 1.58 6.45
N TYR A 81 -7.82 1.78 7.48
CA TYR A 81 -7.95 2.89 8.41
C TYR A 81 -6.63 3.69 8.52
N SER A 82 -6.71 5.02 8.71
CA SER A 82 -5.57 5.89 8.99
C SER A 82 -4.47 5.77 7.93
N ASN A 83 -3.27 5.38 8.28
CA ASN A 83 -2.16 5.23 7.34
C ASN A 83 -2.40 4.16 6.25
N ALA A 84 -3.32 3.21 6.48
CA ALA A 84 -3.76 2.27 5.45
C ALA A 84 -4.71 2.91 4.41
N HIS A 85 -5.25 4.11 4.67
CA HIS A 85 -5.79 5.01 3.65
C HIS A 85 -4.67 5.86 3.02
N GLY A 86 -3.76 6.40 3.83
CA GLY A 86 -2.68 7.28 3.37
C GLY A 86 -1.76 6.63 2.35
N PHE A 87 -1.38 5.38 2.54
CA PHE A 87 -0.50 4.68 1.62
C PHE A 87 -1.11 4.48 0.22
N PRO A 88 -2.32 3.91 0.04
CA PRO A 88 -2.97 3.84 -1.26
C PRO A 88 -3.17 5.22 -1.90
N TRP A 89 -3.49 6.24 -1.11
CA TRP A 89 -3.62 7.60 -1.61
C TRP A 89 -2.30 8.14 -2.20
N VAL A 90 -1.18 8.02 -1.47
CA VAL A 90 0.16 8.39 -1.94
C VAL A 90 0.55 7.57 -3.18
N TYR A 91 0.30 6.27 -3.14
CA TYR A 91 0.59 5.34 -4.22
C TYR A 91 -0.09 5.75 -5.54
N LYS A 92 -1.38 6.12 -5.47
CA LYS A 92 -2.16 6.64 -6.59
C LYS A 92 -1.67 8.01 -7.04
N THR A 93 -1.44 8.93 -6.11
CA THR A 93 -0.97 10.30 -6.39
C THR A 93 0.37 10.30 -7.11
N LEU A 94 1.28 9.41 -6.75
CA LEU A 94 2.58 9.26 -7.41
C LEU A 94 2.53 8.42 -8.69
N GLY A 95 1.38 7.85 -9.05
CA GLY A 95 1.23 7.02 -10.25
C GLY A 95 2.10 5.77 -10.22
N ILE A 96 2.31 5.15 -9.05
CA ILE A 96 3.19 3.98 -8.91
C ILE A 96 2.56 2.75 -9.57
N GLY A 97 1.25 2.55 -9.42
CA GLY A 97 0.52 1.45 -10.01
C GLY A 97 -0.97 1.57 -9.71
N LYS A 98 -1.73 0.49 -9.91
CA LYS A 98 -3.18 0.47 -9.75
C LYS A 98 -3.60 0.12 -8.32
N LEU A 99 -4.72 0.73 -7.88
CA LEU A 99 -5.47 0.36 -6.69
C LEU A 99 -6.60 -0.58 -7.08
N ILE A 100 -6.73 -1.69 -6.37
CA ILE A 100 -7.71 -2.75 -6.65
C ILE A 100 -8.45 -3.09 -5.36
N GLY A 101 -9.75 -3.22 -5.41
CA GLY A 101 -10.57 -3.58 -4.25
C GLY A 101 -11.76 -2.67 -4.04
N ALA A 102 -12.16 -2.48 -2.78
CA ALA A 102 -13.25 -1.59 -2.42
C ALA A 102 -12.75 -0.17 -2.07
N PRO A 103 -13.61 0.86 -2.20
CA PRO A 103 -13.28 2.22 -1.78
C PRO A 103 -12.87 2.28 -0.31
N VAL A 104 -11.82 3.05 -0.01
CA VAL A 104 -11.34 3.24 1.38
C VAL A 104 -11.98 4.48 1.98
N PRO A 105 -12.53 4.40 3.20
CA PRO A 105 -13.05 5.58 3.92
C PRO A 105 -11.97 6.64 4.14
N GLY A 106 -12.35 7.88 4.18
CA GLY A 106 -11.45 9.01 4.36
C GLY A 106 -11.05 9.24 5.82
N THR A 107 -10.18 8.44 6.40
CA THR A 107 -9.72 8.58 7.78
C THR A 107 -8.23 8.88 7.82
N MET A 108 -7.85 10.16 7.83
CA MET A 108 -6.45 10.59 7.73
C MET A 108 -5.96 11.53 8.82
N THR A 109 -6.82 11.93 9.76
CA THR A 109 -6.40 12.80 10.86
C THR A 109 -5.64 12.01 11.91
N ALA A 110 -4.41 12.42 12.22
CA ALA A 110 -3.66 11.84 13.33
C ALA A 110 -4.22 12.32 14.66
N VAL A 111 -4.28 11.42 15.64
CA VAL A 111 -4.84 11.68 16.97
C VAL A 111 -3.78 11.55 18.05
N TRP A 112 -3.93 12.37 19.10
CA TRP A 112 -3.26 12.17 20.38
C TRP A 112 -4.14 11.33 21.29
N TRP A 113 -3.54 10.31 21.92
CA TRP A 113 -4.25 9.39 22.79
C TRP A 113 -4.03 9.76 24.25
N GLU A 114 -5.12 10.16 24.95
CA GLU A 114 -5.09 10.50 26.37
C GLU A 114 -5.73 9.39 27.19
N THR A 115 -4.99 8.87 28.16
CA THR A 115 -5.53 7.94 29.15
C THR A 115 -6.26 8.72 30.24
N GLN A 116 -7.48 8.35 30.53
CA GLN A 116 -8.32 9.01 31.52
C GLN A 116 -7.91 8.63 32.95
N ILE A 117 -8.58 9.26 33.97
CA ILE A 117 -8.40 8.89 35.37
C ILE A 117 -8.65 7.40 35.60
N ASP A 118 -9.71 6.86 34.98
CA ASP A 118 -9.85 5.42 34.80
C ASP A 118 -8.93 4.96 33.67
N PRO A 119 -7.84 4.19 33.95
CA PRO A 119 -6.86 3.82 32.93
C PRO A 119 -7.38 2.84 31.89
N THR A 120 -8.58 2.29 32.06
CA THR A 120 -9.25 1.48 31.04
C THR A 120 -9.89 2.32 29.93
N LEU A 121 -10.06 3.63 30.14
CA LEU A 121 -10.65 4.58 29.20
C LEU A 121 -9.55 5.41 28.53
N VAL A 122 -9.55 5.39 27.21
CA VAL A 122 -8.63 6.15 26.38
C VAL A 122 -9.44 7.02 25.42
N PHE A 123 -9.06 8.28 25.30
CA PHE A 123 -9.69 9.26 24.41
C PHE A 123 -8.71 9.73 23.33
N GLY A 124 -9.14 9.68 22.08
CA GLY A 124 -8.35 10.17 20.95
C GLY A 124 -8.71 11.60 20.58
N ILE A 125 -7.75 12.53 20.68
CA ILE A 125 -7.93 13.94 20.32
C ILE A 125 -7.33 14.18 18.91
N PRO A 126 -8.14 14.55 17.90
CA PRO A 126 -7.61 14.90 16.57
C PRO A 126 -6.68 16.11 16.65
N GLN A 127 -5.47 15.99 16.12
CA GLN A 127 -4.46 17.06 16.19
C GLN A 127 -3.88 17.46 14.85
N VAL A 128 -3.59 16.49 13.98
CA VAL A 128 -2.88 16.74 12.72
C VAL A 128 -3.72 16.27 11.55
N GLY A 129 -4.31 17.23 10.85
CA GLY A 129 -4.97 16.96 9.56
C GLY A 129 -3.95 16.92 8.43
N VAL A 130 -4.14 15.99 7.48
CA VAL A 130 -3.32 15.86 6.27
C VAL A 130 -4.04 16.51 5.10
N LYS A 131 -3.32 17.32 4.33
CA LYS A 131 -3.82 17.99 3.12
C LYS A 131 -3.09 17.49 1.87
N ASP A 132 -3.80 17.50 0.75
CA ASP A 132 -3.19 17.39 -0.56
C ASP A 132 -2.44 18.69 -0.95
N MET A 133 -1.77 18.65 -2.11
CA MET A 133 -1.03 19.83 -2.63
C MET A 133 -1.94 20.97 -3.12
N GLN A 134 -3.26 20.75 -3.20
CA GLN A 134 -4.28 21.73 -3.53
C GLN A 134 -4.88 22.38 -2.27
N GLY A 135 -4.51 21.88 -1.09
CA GLY A 135 -4.97 22.40 0.21
C GLY A 135 -6.25 21.75 0.75
N ASN A 136 -6.76 20.70 0.11
CA ASN A 136 -7.93 19.96 0.59
C ASN A 136 -7.53 18.94 1.66
N TYR A 137 -8.31 18.84 2.73
CA TYR A 137 -8.11 17.78 3.72
C TYR A 137 -8.45 16.41 3.13
N LEU A 138 -7.64 15.39 3.44
CA LEU A 138 -7.91 14.00 3.07
C LEU A 138 -8.92 13.33 4.00
N GLU A 139 -9.18 13.91 5.16
CA GLU A 139 -10.23 13.46 6.07
C GLU A 139 -11.60 13.55 5.41
N ASN A 140 -12.42 12.52 5.55
CA ASN A 140 -13.73 12.36 4.91
C ASN A 140 -13.69 12.34 3.37
N GLN A 141 -12.53 12.12 2.78
CA GLN A 141 -12.33 11.96 1.33
C GLN A 141 -12.19 10.46 1.01
N GLN A 142 -13.25 9.85 0.52
CA GLN A 142 -13.20 8.45 0.12
C GLN A 142 -12.24 8.25 -1.06
N LEU A 143 -11.30 7.31 -0.92
CA LEU A 143 -10.37 6.95 -1.99
C LEU A 143 -10.95 5.83 -2.87
N GLN A 144 -11.17 6.14 -4.14
CA GLN A 144 -11.69 5.18 -5.11
C GLN A 144 -10.57 4.32 -5.70
N PRO A 145 -10.78 2.98 -5.83
CA PRO A 145 -9.87 2.11 -6.55
C PRO A 145 -9.88 2.41 -8.07
N ASP A 146 -8.85 1.96 -8.77
CA ASP A 146 -8.82 1.96 -10.23
C ASP A 146 -9.58 0.77 -10.81
N VAL A 147 -9.68 -0.31 -10.04
CA VAL A 147 -10.45 -1.51 -10.36
C VAL A 147 -11.28 -1.88 -9.15
N GLU A 148 -12.57 -1.56 -9.21
CA GLU A 148 -13.50 -1.86 -8.11
C GLU A 148 -13.89 -3.33 -8.13
N VAL A 149 -13.72 -4.00 -6.99
CA VAL A 149 -14.09 -5.40 -6.79
C VAL A 149 -14.26 -5.69 -5.29
N TYR A 150 -15.29 -6.45 -4.95
CA TYR A 150 -15.61 -6.83 -3.58
C TYR A 150 -15.47 -8.34 -3.38
N ASN A 151 -15.13 -8.73 -2.16
CA ASN A 151 -15.34 -10.09 -1.70
C ASN A 151 -16.76 -10.21 -1.16
N THR A 152 -17.63 -10.91 -1.88
CA THR A 152 -19.01 -11.12 -1.41
C THR A 152 -19.04 -12.12 -0.25
N PRO A 153 -20.07 -12.09 0.62
CA PRO A 153 -20.22 -13.09 1.68
C PRO A 153 -20.19 -14.53 1.16
N GLU A 154 -20.77 -14.78 -0.01
CA GLU A 154 -20.79 -16.11 -0.63
C GLU A 154 -19.38 -16.55 -1.07
N ALA A 155 -18.60 -15.64 -1.66
CA ALA A 155 -17.21 -15.91 -2.04
C ALA A 155 -16.36 -16.21 -0.80
N GLN A 156 -16.52 -15.42 0.27
CA GLN A 156 -15.81 -15.64 1.53
C GLN A 156 -16.16 -17.00 2.15
N LEU A 157 -17.45 -17.38 2.17
CA LEU A 157 -17.90 -18.67 2.69
C LEU A 157 -17.37 -19.86 1.88
N SER A 158 -17.18 -19.69 0.57
CA SER A 158 -16.57 -20.71 -0.30
C SER A 158 -15.03 -20.72 -0.26
N GLY A 159 -14.41 -19.78 0.46
CA GLY A 159 -12.96 -19.61 0.52
C GLY A 159 -12.35 -18.97 -0.74
N GLU A 160 -13.18 -18.32 -1.58
CA GLU A 160 -12.73 -17.60 -2.76
C GLU A 160 -12.37 -16.14 -2.39
N ASP A 161 -11.16 -15.71 -2.78
CA ASP A 161 -10.73 -14.31 -2.69
C ASP A 161 -10.84 -13.65 -4.08
N THR A 162 -12.01 -13.09 -4.36
CA THR A 162 -12.33 -12.44 -5.63
C THR A 162 -11.44 -11.22 -5.88
N GLN A 163 -11.12 -10.47 -4.83
CA GLN A 163 -10.24 -9.30 -4.92
C GLN A 163 -8.81 -9.71 -5.31
N LEU A 164 -8.25 -10.72 -4.64
CA LEU A 164 -6.91 -11.22 -4.96
C LEU A 164 -6.86 -11.82 -6.37
N LYS A 165 -7.86 -12.58 -6.76
CA LYS A 165 -7.99 -13.13 -8.12
C LYS A 165 -7.96 -12.02 -9.17
N ARG A 166 -8.74 -10.95 -8.94
CA ARG A 166 -8.77 -9.80 -9.85
C ARG A 166 -7.43 -9.08 -9.90
N ALA A 167 -6.75 -8.92 -8.77
CA ALA A 167 -5.41 -8.32 -8.74
C ALA A 167 -4.39 -9.14 -9.54
N VAL A 168 -4.42 -10.47 -9.42
CA VAL A 168 -3.57 -11.36 -10.21
C VAL A 168 -3.84 -11.20 -11.71
N GLU A 169 -5.10 -11.17 -12.14
CA GLU A 169 -5.48 -10.96 -13.54
C GLU A 169 -4.91 -9.64 -14.10
N VAL A 170 -5.09 -8.54 -13.34
CA VAL A 170 -4.58 -7.22 -13.72
C VAL A 170 -3.06 -7.24 -13.83
N MET A 171 -2.37 -7.86 -12.88
CA MET A 171 -0.91 -7.94 -12.89
C MET A 171 -0.39 -8.83 -14.02
N LEU A 172 -1.04 -9.94 -14.35
CA LEU A 172 -0.67 -10.79 -15.48
C LEU A 172 -0.78 -10.06 -16.83
N GLN A 173 -1.71 -9.12 -16.98
CA GLN A 173 -1.80 -8.26 -18.16
C GLN A 173 -0.66 -7.22 -18.23
N THR A 174 -0.14 -6.82 -17.07
CA THR A 174 0.91 -5.79 -16.97
C THR A 174 2.32 -6.37 -17.20
N VAL A 175 2.56 -7.63 -16.84
CA VAL A 175 3.89 -8.29 -16.87
C VAL A 175 4.12 -9.17 -18.11
N LYS A 176 3.64 -8.75 -19.24
CA LYS A 176 3.86 -9.46 -20.50
C LYS A 176 5.33 -9.71 -20.84
#